data_bdae814d0aaae68ec55fee18d403d200
#
_entry.id   bdae814d0aaae68ec55fee18d403d200
#
_cell.length_a   1.000
_cell.length_b   1.000
_cell.length_c   1.000
_cell.angle_alpha   90.00
_cell.angle_beta   90.00
_cell.angle_gamma   90.00
#
_symmetry.space_group_name_H-M   'P 1'
#
loop_
_entity.id
_entity.type
_entity.pdbx_description
1 polymer ?
#
loop_
_entity_poly.entity_id
_entity_poly.type
_entity_poly.pdbx_seq_one_letter_code
_entity_poly.pdbx_strand_id
1 'polypeptide(L)'
;MTPQPTDNYMVTIAERLTSAYARIAQAAKNNHRDEQSINLLAVSKTKPADDIIAAYEHGQRQFGESYVQEAVTKVKALADYKDIVWHFIGPIQSNKSAQVATHFDWVQSVDRTKIAKRLNEQRPADKAPLNVLIQVNISLEEAKSGCHPDELMALAEFVNQCPNLCLRGVMTIPAKTDDVQLQLQYFEQLSACFDKLKAQYPQVDTLSMGMSNDVEAAIAAGSTMVRIGTDIFGQRN
;
A
#
# COMPACT_ATOMS: atom_id res chain seq x y z
N MET A 1 -44.67 -20.96 21.21
CA MET A 1 -43.85 -20.20 20.23
C MET A 1 -42.56 -19.85 20.91
N THR A 2 -41.53 -20.60 20.69
CA THR A 2 -40.15 -20.33 21.16
C THR A 2 -39.53 -19.33 20.22
N PRO A 3 -38.92 -18.24 20.71
CA PRO A 3 -38.21 -17.32 19.83
C PRO A 3 -36.96 -18.04 19.30
N GLN A 4 -36.81 -18.04 17.98
CA GLN A 4 -35.58 -18.48 17.32
C GLN A 4 -34.47 -17.47 17.65
N PRO A 5 -33.27 -17.90 18.00
CA PRO A 5 -32.12 -16.99 18.15
C PRO A 5 -31.77 -16.45 16.76
N THR A 6 -31.93 -15.16 16.58
CA THR A 6 -31.29 -14.43 15.48
C THR A 6 -29.81 -14.37 15.81
N ASP A 7 -29.03 -15.38 15.41
CA ASP A 7 -27.58 -15.35 15.41
C ASP A 7 -27.15 -14.28 14.39
N ASN A 8 -26.98 -13.08 14.91
CA ASN A 8 -26.32 -11.99 14.21
C ASN A 8 -24.83 -12.31 14.21
N TYR A 9 -24.40 -13.26 13.35
CA TYR A 9 -22.99 -13.61 13.18
C TYR A 9 -22.27 -12.37 12.64
N MET A 10 -21.64 -11.62 13.55
CA MET A 10 -20.67 -10.58 13.14
C MET A 10 -19.47 -11.28 12.53
N VAL A 11 -19.29 -11.10 11.22
CA VAL A 11 -18.13 -11.62 10.49
C VAL A 11 -16.85 -11.05 11.11
N THR A 12 -15.98 -11.92 11.58
CA THR A 12 -14.73 -11.57 12.27
C THR A 12 -13.67 -11.02 11.30
N ILE A 13 -12.67 -10.32 11.82
CA ILE A 13 -11.50 -9.87 11.03
C ILE A 13 -10.80 -11.07 10.38
N ALA A 14 -10.71 -12.20 11.09
CA ALA A 14 -10.16 -13.44 10.58
C ALA A 14 -10.87 -13.96 9.32
N GLU A 15 -12.19 -14.04 9.36
CA GLU A 15 -13.01 -14.50 8.23
C GLU A 15 -12.92 -13.54 7.05
N ARG A 16 -12.90 -12.24 7.32
CA ARG A 16 -12.74 -11.19 6.29
C ARG A 16 -11.36 -11.26 5.64
N LEU A 17 -10.31 -11.47 6.44
CA LEU A 17 -8.95 -11.63 5.94
C LEU A 17 -8.82 -12.88 5.06
N THR A 18 -9.39 -14.01 5.49
CA THR A 18 -9.48 -15.25 4.71
C THR A 18 -10.20 -15.00 3.37
N SER A 19 -11.32 -14.28 3.40
CA SER A 19 -12.08 -13.93 2.18
C SER A 19 -11.27 -13.02 1.24
N ALA A 20 -10.50 -12.07 1.79
CA ALA A 20 -9.64 -11.19 0.99
C ALA A 20 -8.53 -11.98 0.29
N TYR A 21 -7.88 -12.92 0.99
CA TYR A 21 -6.89 -13.80 0.37
C TYR A 21 -7.50 -14.72 -0.69
N ALA A 22 -8.66 -15.31 -0.43
CA ALA A 22 -9.35 -16.14 -1.41
C ALA A 22 -9.73 -15.36 -2.69
N ARG A 23 -10.13 -14.10 -2.53
CA ARG A 23 -10.42 -13.20 -3.65
C ARG A 23 -9.18 -12.90 -4.49
N ILE A 24 -8.04 -12.63 -3.85
CA ILE A 24 -6.76 -12.42 -4.52
C ILE A 24 -6.33 -13.69 -5.28
N ALA A 25 -6.41 -14.86 -4.64
CA ALA A 25 -6.06 -16.13 -5.25
C ALA A 25 -6.94 -16.45 -6.48
N GLN A 26 -8.25 -16.19 -6.39
CA GLN A 26 -9.15 -16.38 -7.51
C GLN A 26 -8.84 -15.42 -8.67
N ALA A 27 -8.56 -14.15 -8.37
CA ALA A 27 -8.18 -13.15 -9.38
C ALA A 27 -6.84 -13.51 -10.04
N ALA A 28 -5.85 -13.97 -9.27
CA ALA A 28 -4.57 -14.46 -9.78
C ALA A 28 -4.76 -15.65 -10.74
N LYS A 29 -5.54 -16.64 -10.32
CA LYS A 29 -5.87 -17.82 -11.14
C LYS A 29 -6.55 -17.44 -12.46
N ASN A 30 -7.51 -16.53 -12.42
CA ASN A 30 -8.23 -16.07 -13.63
C ASN A 30 -7.29 -15.37 -14.63
N ASN A 31 -6.16 -14.83 -14.16
CA ASN A 31 -5.15 -14.16 -14.97
C ASN A 31 -3.87 -14.98 -15.15
N HIS A 32 -3.89 -16.29 -14.89
CA HIS A 32 -2.74 -17.20 -15.03
C HIS A 32 -1.50 -16.74 -14.25
N ARG A 33 -1.71 -16.13 -13.08
CA ARG A 33 -0.64 -15.63 -12.20
C ARG A 33 -0.52 -16.51 -10.96
N ASP A 34 0.69 -16.59 -10.42
CA ASP A 34 0.93 -17.15 -9.10
C ASP A 34 0.38 -16.22 -8.02
N GLU A 35 -0.49 -16.74 -7.16
CA GLU A 35 -1.05 -15.98 -6.03
C GLU A 35 0.03 -15.47 -5.06
N GLN A 36 1.14 -16.21 -4.91
CA GLN A 36 2.27 -15.83 -4.07
C GLN A 36 3.03 -14.61 -4.61
N SER A 37 2.83 -14.26 -5.89
CA SER A 37 3.40 -13.05 -6.50
C SER A 37 2.67 -11.76 -6.10
N ILE A 38 1.57 -11.87 -5.31
CA ILE A 38 0.69 -10.74 -4.97
C ILE A 38 0.61 -10.60 -3.46
N ASN A 39 1.16 -9.52 -2.94
CA ASN A 39 1.12 -9.19 -1.52
C ASN A 39 -0.18 -8.47 -1.15
N LEU A 40 -0.76 -8.85 -0.01
CA LEU A 40 -1.85 -8.12 0.61
C LEU A 40 -1.31 -7.13 1.65
N LEU A 41 -1.53 -5.84 1.43
CA LEU A 41 -1.36 -4.80 2.44
C LEU A 41 -2.69 -4.53 3.13
N ALA A 42 -2.81 -4.88 4.41
CA ALA A 42 -3.99 -4.60 5.22
C ALA A 42 -4.01 -3.13 5.65
N VAL A 43 -4.95 -2.34 5.14
CA VAL A 43 -5.01 -0.89 5.41
C VAL A 43 -5.80 -0.65 6.70
N SER A 44 -5.07 -0.38 7.78
CA SER A 44 -5.58 -0.28 9.16
C SER A 44 -5.84 1.15 9.65
N LYS A 45 -5.73 2.14 8.76
CA LYS A 45 -6.04 3.54 9.12
C LYS A 45 -7.45 3.68 9.71
N THR A 46 -7.58 4.50 10.76
CA THR A 46 -8.81 4.73 11.54
C THR A 46 -9.33 3.51 12.32
N LYS A 47 -8.54 2.46 12.44
CA LYS A 47 -8.89 1.26 13.21
C LYS A 47 -8.03 1.14 14.47
N PRO A 48 -8.56 0.57 15.57
CA PRO A 48 -7.81 0.40 16.80
C PRO A 48 -6.67 -0.62 16.66
N ALA A 49 -5.72 -0.61 17.59
CA ALA A 49 -4.61 -1.56 17.61
C ALA A 49 -5.09 -3.02 17.78
N ASP A 50 -6.19 -3.25 18.49
CA ASP A 50 -6.77 -4.58 18.69
C ASP A 50 -7.20 -5.23 17.36
N ASP A 51 -7.70 -4.46 16.40
CA ASP A 51 -8.02 -4.95 15.06
C ASP A 51 -6.77 -5.40 14.30
N ILE A 52 -5.64 -4.69 14.49
CA ILE A 52 -4.35 -5.06 13.91
C ILE A 52 -3.84 -6.35 14.54
N ILE A 53 -3.96 -6.50 15.87
CA ILE A 53 -3.59 -7.73 16.59
C ILE A 53 -4.42 -8.90 16.08
N ALA A 54 -5.73 -8.74 15.94
CA ALA A 54 -6.60 -9.79 15.42
C ALA A 54 -6.19 -10.23 14.00
N ALA A 55 -5.84 -9.31 13.11
CA ALA A 55 -5.32 -9.65 11.78
C ALA A 55 -3.93 -10.32 11.85
N TYR A 56 -3.05 -9.84 12.74
CA TYR A 56 -1.73 -10.39 12.96
C TYR A 56 -1.78 -11.85 13.44
N GLU A 57 -2.64 -12.18 14.39
CA GLU A 57 -2.87 -13.54 14.89
C GLU A 57 -3.32 -14.51 13.78
N HIS A 58 -3.95 -13.98 12.72
CA HIS A 58 -4.33 -14.73 11.51
C HIS A 58 -3.30 -14.66 10.37
N GLY A 59 -2.05 -14.31 10.70
CA GLY A 59 -0.92 -14.40 9.78
C GLY A 59 -0.64 -13.11 8.98
N GLN A 60 -1.42 -12.04 9.13
CA GLN A 60 -1.12 -10.77 8.45
C GLN A 60 0.11 -10.11 9.08
N ARG A 61 1.01 -9.61 8.22
CA ARG A 61 2.27 -8.96 8.65
C ARG A 61 2.45 -7.56 8.09
N GLN A 62 1.85 -7.24 6.95
CA GLN A 62 2.00 -5.96 6.27
C GLN A 62 0.79 -5.07 6.53
N PHE A 63 0.99 -3.92 7.18
CA PHE A 63 -0.07 -2.99 7.54
C PHE A 63 0.17 -1.60 6.96
N GLY A 64 -0.90 -0.98 6.43
CA GLY A 64 -0.86 0.32 5.77
C GLY A 64 -1.57 1.41 6.56
N GLU A 65 -0.87 2.53 6.80
CA GLU A 65 -1.37 3.69 7.52
C GLU A 65 -1.28 4.97 6.68
N SER A 66 -2.19 5.91 6.93
CA SER A 66 -2.26 7.15 6.16
C SER A 66 -2.12 8.43 7.00
N TYR A 67 -2.29 8.34 8.31
CA TYR A 67 -2.26 9.48 9.22
C TYR A 67 -1.08 9.34 10.18
N VAL A 68 -0.09 10.23 10.07
CA VAL A 68 1.19 10.09 10.77
C VAL A 68 1.04 9.96 12.28
N GLN A 69 0.23 10.79 12.91
CA GLN A 69 0.08 10.79 14.38
C GLN A 69 -0.57 9.49 14.90
N GLU A 70 -1.65 9.08 14.25
CA GLU A 70 -2.33 7.82 14.54
C GLU A 70 -1.39 6.63 14.36
N ALA A 71 -0.70 6.60 13.23
CA ALA A 71 0.21 5.52 12.87
C ALA A 71 1.38 5.38 13.85
N VAL A 72 2.02 6.49 14.24
CA VAL A 72 3.13 6.47 15.22
C VAL A 72 2.65 5.94 16.58
N THR A 73 1.44 6.28 16.99
CA THR A 73 0.84 5.73 18.22
C THR A 73 0.70 4.21 18.14
N LYS A 74 0.18 3.69 17.02
CA LYS A 74 0.02 2.25 16.79
C LYS A 74 1.35 1.52 16.70
N VAL A 75 2.32 2.04 15.93
CA VAL A 75 3.66 1.47 15.81
C VAL A 75 4.32 1.31 17.18
N LYS A 76 4.18 2.33 18.04
CA LYS A 76 4.71 2.28 19.41
C LYS A 76 3.95 1.31 20.30
N ALA A 77 2.62 1.28 20.21
CA ALA A 77 1.79 0.37 21.01
C ALA A 77 2.02 -1.10 20.66
N LEU A 78 2.38 -1.38 19.39
CA LEU A 78 2.61 -2.72 18.86
C LEU A 78 4.11 -3.05 18.70
N ALA A 79 4.99 -2.36 19.43
CA ALA A 79 6.44 -2.53 19.33
C ALA A 79 6.96 -3.94 19.67
N ASP A 80 6.18 -4.74 20.39
CA ASP A 80 6.51 -6.13 20.72
C ASP A 80 6.25 -7.10 19.57
N TYR A 81 5.44 -6.73 18.59
CA TYR A 81 5.17 -7.49 17.36
C TYR A 81 6.24 -7.18 16.30
N LYS A 82 7.45 -7.74 16.48
CA LYS A 82 8.69 -7.39 15.76
C LYS A 82 8.66 -7.66 14.25
N ASP A 83 7.79 -8.54 13.79
CA ASP A 83 7.65 -8.96 12.40
C ASP A 83 6.51 -8.23 11.65
N ILE A 84 5.89 -7.24 12.28
CA ILE A 84 5.01 -6.31 11.57
C ILE A 84 5.86 -5.41 10.66
N VAL A 85 5.46 -5.35 9.38
CA VAL A 85 6.03 -4.45 8.37
C VAL A 85 5.07 -3.28 8.17
N TRP A 86 5.53 -2.07 8.54
CA TRP A 86 4.71 -0.87 8.50
C TRP A 86 4.90 -0.10 7.19
N HIS A 87 3.80 0.13 6.48
CA HIS A 87 3.76 0.93 5.26
C HIS A 87 3.04 2.25 5.49
N PHE A 88 3.69 3.36 5.15
CA PHE A 88 3.01 4.65 5.06
C PHE A 88 2.50 4.86 3.63
N ILE A 89 1.20 5.07 3.48
CA ILE A 89 0.52 5.19 2.19
C ILE A 89 -0.25 6.51 2.02
N GLY A 90 -0.19 7.39 3.03
CA GLY A 90 -0.83 8.71 2.99
C GLY A 90 0.08 9.81 2.42
N PRO A 91 -0.47 11.00 2.11
CA PRO A 91 0.33 12.13 1.66
C PRO A 91 1.27 12.61 2.77
N ILE A 92 2.52 12.94 2.39
CA ILE A 92 3.54 13.35 3.35
C ILE A 92 3.66 14.88 3.38
N GLN A 93 3.28 15.46 4.50
CA GLN A 93 3.62 16.85 4.81
C GLN A 93 5.09 16.95 5.19
N SER A 94 5.79 17.98 4.68
CA SER A 94 7.23 18.15 4.91
C SER A 94 7.64 18.20 6.39
N ASN A 95 6.79 18.76 7.27
CA ASN A 95 7.02 18.84 8.71
C ASN A 95 6.79 17.50 9.45
N LYS A 96 6.25 16.47 8.77
CA LYS A 96 5.99 15.14 9.32
C LYS A 96 6.94 14.06 8.79
N SER A 97 7.79 14.41 7.79
CA SER A 97 8.68 13.46 7.13
C SER A 97 9.65 12.74 8.08
N ALA A 98 10.12 13.40 9.15
CA ALA A 98 10.99 12.78 10.16
C ALA A 98 10.29 11.63 10.90
N GLN A 99 9.02 11.81 11.29
CA GLN A 99 8.26 10.74 11.95
C GLN A 99 8.03 9.56 11.00
N VAL A 100 7.75 9.83 9.72
CA VAL A 100 7.61 8.79 8.69
C VAL A 100 8.93 8.04 8.50
N ALA A 101 10.04 8.75 8.30
CA ALA A 101 11.36 8.14 8.15
C ALA A 101 11.79 7.29 9.35
N THR A 102 11.37 7.66 10.57
CA THR A 102 11.76 6.96 11.80
C THR A 102 10.93 5.70 12.06
N HIS A 103 9.63 5.69 11.75
CA HIS A 103 8.73 4.66 12.26
C HIS A 103 8.27 3.64 11.22
N PHE A 104 8.48 3.89 9.95
CA PHE A 104 8.01 3.00 8.88
C PHE A 104 9.14 2.23 8.20
N ASP A 105 8.78 1.07 7.63
CA ASP A 105 9.67 0.22 6.82
C ASP A 105 9.50 0.51 5.34
N TRP A 106 8.32 0.98 4.94
CA TRP A 106 7.95 1.35 3.59
C TRP A 106 7.23 2.69 3.54
N VAL A 107 7.48 3.43 2.47
CA VAL A 107 6.73 4.64 2.09
C VAL A 107 6.29 4.51 0.65
N GLN A 108 4.97 4.52 0.40
CA GLN A 108 4.44 4.33 -0.95
C GLN A 108 4.00 5.64 -1.63
N SER A 109 4.17 6.76 -0.97
CA SER A 109 3.63 8.07 -1.38
C SER A 109 4.71 9.12 -1.65
N VAL A 110 5.87 8.70 -2.15
CA VAL A 110 6.92 9.63 -2.59
C VAL A 110 6.52 10.22 -3.94
N ASP A 111 6.22 11.51 -3.99
CA ASP A 111 5.70 12.20 -5.18
C ASP A 111 6.59 13.35 -5.69
N ARG A 112 7.66 13.70 -4.97
CA ARG A 112 8.56 14.80 -5.31
C ARG A 112 9.93 14.69 -4.62
N THR A 113 10.94 15.29 -5.23
CA THR A 113 12.32 15.26 -4.74
C THR A 113 12.47 15.82 -3.32
N LYS A 114 11.71 16.86 -2.97
CA LYS A 114 11.72 17.46 -1.62
C LYS A 114 11.41 16.43 -0.54
N ILE A 115 10.41 15.57 -0.76
CA ILE A 115 10.02 14.52 0.20
C ILE A 115 11.08 13.42 0.22
N ALA A 116 11.54 12.94 -0.93
CA ALA A 116 12.61 11.94 -1.01
C ALA A 116 13.88 12.40 -0.27
N LYS A 117 14.33 13.63 -0.51
CA LYS A 117 15.47 14.23 0.19
C LYS A 117 15.30 14.22 1.70
N ARG A 118 14.15 14.68 2.20
CA ARG A 118 13.88 14.73 3.65
C ARG A 118 13.83 13.34 4.27
N LEU A 119 13.19 12.37 3.64
CA LEU A 119 13.17 10.99 4.12
C LEU A 119 14.58 10.41 4.20
N ASN A 120 15.41 10.64 3.18
CA ASN A 120 16.81 10.21 3.14
C ASN A 120 17.64 10.83 4.28
N GLU A 121 17.55 12.16 4.47
CA GLU A 121 18.31 12.89 5.50
C GLU A 121 17.86 12.56 6.93
N GLN A 122 16.59 12.17 7.10
CA GLN A 122 15.96 11.95 8.40
C GLN A 122 15.84 10.45 8.77
N ARG A 123 16.27 9.55 7.88
CA ARG A 123 16.32 8.11 8.20
C ARG A 123 17.37 7.86 9.28
N PRO A 124 17.02 7.25 10.44
CA PRO A 124 18.00 6.93 11.48
C PRO A 124 19.09 5.99 10.97
N ALA A 125 20.34 6.25 11.38
CA ALA A 125 21.51 5.51 10.90
C ALA A 125 21.56 4.04 11.36
N ASP A 126 20.83 3.71 12.42
CA ASP A 126 20.66 2.35 12.95
C ASP A 126 19.57 1.54 12.25
N LYS A 127 18.86 2.16 11.30
CA LYS A 127 17.81 1.50 10.51
C LYS A 127 18.28 1.16 9.09
N ALA A 128 17.79 0.04 8.57
CA ALA A 128 17.96 -0.28 7.15
C ALA A 128 17.41 0.83 6.26
N PRO A 129 17.88 0.99 5.02
CA PRO A 129 17.31 1.93 4.07
C PRO A 129 15.79 1.78 3.96
N LEU A 130 15.09 2.91 3.88
CA LEU A 130 13.64 2.95 3.79
C LEU A 130 13.19 2.49 2.40
N ASN A 131 12.35 1.46 2.32
CA ASN A 131 11.77 1.04 1.05
C ASN A 131 10.78 2.10 0.55
N VAL A 132 10.93 2.56 -0.68
CA VAL A 132 10.07 3.62 -1.22
C VAL A 132 9.47 3.23 -2.56
N LEU A 133 8.19 3.58 -2.75
CA LEU A 133 7.52 3.59 -4.02
C LEU A 133 7.28 5.04 -4.44
N ILE A 134 7.40 5.31 -5.73
CA ILE A 134 7.01 6.59 -6.30
C ILE A 134 5.52 6.55 -6.58
N GLN A 135 4.78 7.49 -6.01
CA GLN A 135 3.36 7.66 -6.32
C GLN A 135 3.21 8.43 -7.61
N VAL A 136 2.50 7.83 -8.58
CA VAL A 136 2.23 8.41 -9.89
C VAL A 136 0.75 8.76 -10.00
N ASN A 137 0.46 9.98 -10.45
CA ASN A 137 -0.90 10.46 -10.74
C ASN A 137 -1.31 10.03 -12.16
N ILE A 138 -1.81 8.81 -12.29
CA ILE A 138 -2.20 8.23 -13.58
C ILE A 138 -3.47 8.86 -14.17
N SER A 139 -4.41 9.27 -13.33
CA SER A 139 -5.67 9.87 -13.78
C SER A 139 -5.53 11.35 -14.20
N LEU A 140 -4.35 11.95 -13.94
CA LEU A 140 -4.04 13.35 -14.27
C LEU A 140 -5.01 14.37 -13.67
N GLU A 141 -5.66 14.04 -12.58
CA GLU A 141 -6.51 14.96 -11.82
C GLU A 141 -5.65 15.87 -10.94
N GLU A 142 -5.80 17.19 -11.04
CA GLU A 142 -5.03 18.19 -10.26
C GLU A 142 -5.18 18.00 -8.74
N ALA A 143 -6.33 17.52 -8.29
CA ALA A 143 -6.61 17.28 -6.86
C ALA A 143 -5.97 16.00 -6.31
N LYS A 144 -5.35 15.15 -7.15
CA LYS A 144 -4.75 13.88 -6.75
C LYS A 144 -3.26 14.03 -6.48
N SER A 145 -2.79 13.34 -5.44
CA SER A 145 -1.36 13.23 -5.14
C SER A 145 -0.66 12.31 -6.14
N GLY A 146 0.62 12.51 -6.31
CA GLY A 146 1.49 11.75 -7.20
C GLY A 146 2.20 12.67 -8.20
N CYS A 147 3.39 12.27 -8.64
CA CYS A 147 4.09 12.98 -9.72
C CYS A 147 3.39 12.72 -11.07
N HIS A 148 3.62 13.60 -12.04
CA HIS A 148 3.21 13.34 -13.40
C HIS A 148 4.00 12.12 -13.96
N PRO A 149 3.41 11.26 -14.82
CA PRO A 149 4.13 10.13 -15.42
C PRO A 149 5.45 10.50 -16.08
N ASP A 150 5.54 11.66 -16.71
CA ASP A 150 6.77 12.14 -17.36
C ASP A 150 7.88 12.50 -16.35
N GLU A 151 7.53 12.78 -15.10
CA GLU A 151 8.49 13.10 -14.03
C GLU A 151 9.04 11.86 -13.32
N LEU A 152 8.42 10.69 -13.56
CA LEU A 152 8.74 9.44 -12.85
C LEU A 152 10.23 9.11 -12.92
N MET A 153 10.83 9.13 -14.12
CA MET A 153 12.21 8.68 -14.29
C MET A 153 13.21 9.63 -13.64
N ALA A 154 12.97 10.95 -13.69
CA ALA A 154 13.80 11.93 -13.01
C ALA A 154 13.74 11.81 -11.48
N LEU A 155 12.53 11.56 -10.93
CA LEU A 155 12.35 11.34 -9.50
C LEU A 155 12.99 9.99 -9.07
N ALA A 156 12.87 8.95 -9.89
CA ALA A 156 13.50 7.65 -9.64
C ALA A 156 15.03 7.73 -9.61
N GLU A 157 15.63 8.48 -10.54
CA GLU A 157 17.07 8.73 -10.55
C GLU A 157 17.52 9.43 -9.26
N PHE A 158 16.78 10.46 -8.81
CA PHE A 158 17.05 11.14 -7.55
C PHE A 158 16.96 10.18 -6.35
N VAL A 159 15.89 9.38 -6.27
CA VAL A 159 15.68 8.40 -5.18
C VAL A 159 16.79 7.35 -5.17
N ASN A 160 17.19 6.85 -6.34
CA ASN A 160 18.25 5.84 -6.46
C ASN A 160 19.63 6.35 -6.01
N GLN A 161 19.86 7.67 -6.01
CA GLN A 161 21.07 8.29 -5.48
C GLN A 161 21.05 8.52 -3.96
N CYS A 162 19.91 8.31 -3.31
CA CYS A 162 19.71 8.49 -1.88
C CYS A 162 20.15 7.24 -1.09
N PRO A 163 21.27 7.24 -0.34
CA PRO A 163 21.81 6.03 0.29
C PRO A 163 20.93 5.42 1.38
N ASN A 164 20.04 6.20 1.99
CA ASN A 164 19.13 5.73 3.03
C ASN A 164 17.73 5.37 2.50
N LEU A 165 17.55 5.38 1.16
CA LEU A 165 16.35 4.95 0.49
C LEU A 165 16.63 3.74 -0.41
N CYS A 166 15.64 2.88 -0.56
CA CYS A 166 15.65 1.77 -1.50
C CYS A 166 14.46 1.92 -2.46
N LEU A 167 14.73 2.23 -3.73
CA LEU A 167 13.70 2.30 -4.76
C LEU A 167 13.16 0.92 -5.06
N ARG A 168 11.87 0.69 -4.78
CA ARG A 168 11.22 -0.62 -4.93
C ARG A 168 10.16 -0.64 -6.04
N GLY A 169 9.68 0.51 -6.51
CA GLY A 169 8.70 0.54 -7.58
C GLY A 169 7.79 1.77 -7.57
N VAL A 170 6.55 1.54 -7.98
CA VAL A 170 5.54 2.60 -8.14
C VAL A 170 4.23 2.25 -7.42
N MET A 171 3.45 3.29 -7.12
CA MET A 171 2.13 3.20 -6.53
C MET A 171 1.18 4.19 -7.21
N THR A 172 -0.09 3.84 -7.33
CA THR A 172 -1.14 4.80 -7.69
C THR A 172 -2.42 4.61 -6.89
N ILE A 173 -3.18 5.70 -6.77
CA ILE A 173 -4.59 5.74 -6.35
C ILE A 173 -5.33 6.51 -7.45
N PRO A 174 -5.86 5.83 -8.47
CA PRO A 174 -6.49 6.49 -9.60
C PRO A 174 -7.81 7.17 -9.22
N ALA A 175 -8.42 7.89 -10.15
CA ALA A 175 -9.77 8.39 -10.02
C ALA A 175 -10.75 7.25 -9.71
N LYS A 176 -11.70 7.53 -8.80
CA LYS A 176 -12.73 6.54 -8.48
C LYS A 176 -13.67 6.40 -9.69
N THR A 177 -13.85 5.19 -10.16
CA THR A 177 -14.79 4.85 -11.22
C THR A 177 -15.34 3.44 -11.01
N ASP A 178 -16.57 3.22 -11.41
CA ASP A 178 -17.21 1.89 -11.44
C ASP A 178 -17.08 1.24 -12.84
N ASP A 179 -16.50 1.97 -13.81
CA ASP A 179 -16.19 1.44 -15.14
C ASP A 179 -14.92 0.59 -15.08
N VAL A 180 -15.11 -0.72 -15.21
CA VAL A 180 -14.02 -1.72 -15.15
C VAL A 180 -13.00 -1.51 -16.26
N GLN A 181 -13.42 -1.07 -17.46
CA GLN A 181 -12.51 -0.81 -18.57
C GLN A 181 -11.61 0.39 -18.26
N LEU A 182 -12.16 1.43 -17.67
CA LEU A 182 -11.39 2.61 -17.27
C LEU A 182 -10.43 2.28 -16.10
N GLN A 183 -10.87 1.46 -15.13
CA GLN A 183 -9.98 0.95 -14.08
C GLN A 183 -8.79 0.22 -14.70
N LEU A 184 -9.04 -0.69 -15.62
CA LEU A 184 -8.00 -1.47 -16.29
C LEU A 184 -7.03 -0.55 -17.05
N GLN A 185 -7.52 0.43 -17.79
CA GLN A 185 -6.69 1.40 -18.51
C GLN A 185 -5.74 2.17 -17.57
N TYR A 186 -6.23 2.65 -16.43
CA TYR A 186 -5.38 3.31 -15.44
C TYR A 186 -4.27 2.38 -14.92
N PHE A 187 -4.61 1.13 -14.61
CA PHE A 187 -3.63 0.18 -14.09
C PHE A 187 -2.63 -0.28 -15.15
N GLU A 188 -3.03 -0.45 -16.40
CA GLU A 188 -2.13 -0.75 -17.52
C GLU A 188 -1.12 0.39 -17.76
N GLN A 189 -1.55 1.65 -17.64
CA GLN A 189 -0.65 2.80 -17.75
C GLN A 189 0.40 2.78 -16.63
N LEU A 190 0.02 2.47 -15.37
CA LEU A 190 1.00 2.35 -14.30
C LEU A 190 1.91 1.13 -14.50
N SER A 191 1.39 0.03 -15.00
CA SER A 191 2.18 -1.16 -15.33
C SER A 191 3.26 -0.83 -16.36
N ALA A 192 2.93 -0.08 -17.41
CA ALA A 192 3.91 0.40 -18.38
C ALA A 192 4.97 1.33 -17.76
N CYS A 193 4.60 2.16 -16.79
CA CYS A 193 5.55 2.96 -16.00
C CYS A 193 6.48 2.08 -15.17
N PHE A 194 5.93 1.05 -14.53
CA PHE A 194 6.69 0.08 -13.74
C PHE A 194 7.70 -0.69 -14.61
N ASP A 195 7.31 -1.15 -15.79
CA ASP A 195 8.20 -1.88 -16.70
C ASP A 195 9.39 -1.02 -17.17
N LYS A 196 9.14 0.26 -17.49
CA LYS A 196 10.21 1.22 -17.81
C LYS A 196 11.17 1.40 -16.63
N LEU A 197 10.62 1.53 -15.43
CA LEU A 197 11.41 1.72 -14.22
C LEU A 197 12.26 0.47 -13.93
N LYS A 198 11.68 -0.71 -14.01
CA LYS A 198 12.34 -2.00 -13.79
C LYS A 198 13.44 -2.29 -14.79
N ALA A 199 13.27 -1.88 -16.04
CA ALA A 199 14.29 -2.03 -17.08
C ALA A 199 15.57 -1.23 -16.75
N GLN A 200 15.45 -0.09 -16.07
CA GLN A 200 16.57 0.75 -15.65
C GLN A 200 17.10 0.41 -14.26
N TYR A 201 16.24 -0.05 -13.36
CA TYR A 201 16.55 -0.34 -11.97
C TYR A 201 16.12 -1.79 -11.63
N PRO A 202 17.00 -2.80 -11.79
CA PRO A 202 16.65 -4.22 -11.63
C PRO A 202 16.13 -4.61 -10.24
N GLN A 203 16.44 -3.81 -9.20
CA GLN A 203 15.94 -4.01 -7.83
C GLN A 203 14.45 -3.67 -7.67
N VAL A 204 13.83 -3.03 -8.66
CA VAL A 204 12.41 -2.67 -8.66
C VAL A 204 11.56 -3.93 -8.82
N ASP A 205 10.66 -4.17 -7.86
CA ASP A 205 9.88 -5.41 -7.76
C ASP A 205 8.42 -5.19 -7.34
N THR A 206 8.05 -3.97 -6.95
CA THR A 206 6.74 -3.70 -6.35
C THR A 206 5.91 -2.74 -7.18
N LEU A 207 4.78 -3.25 -7.67
CA LEU A 207 3.72 -2.51 -8.36
C LEU A 207 2.50 -2.48 -7.45
N SER A 208 2.34 -1.38 -6.68
CA SER A 208 1.27 -1.21 -5.70
C SER A 208 0.08 -0.50 -6.31
N MET A 209 -0.96 -1.24 -6.61
CA MET A 209 -2.22 -0.73 -7.13
C MET A 209 -3.36 -1.71 -6.86
N GLY A 210 -4.59 -1.20 -6.80
CA GLY A 210 -5.78 -1.97 -6.45
C GLY A 210 -6.16 -1.84 -4.98
N MET A 211 -7.45 -1.61 -4.76
CA MET A 211 -8.12 -1.51 -3.47
C MET A 211 -9.38 -2.38 -3.49
N SER A 212 -10.16 -2.41 -2.40
CA SER A 212 -11.37 -3.24 -2.29
C SER A 212 -12.30 -3.25 -3.52
N ASN A 213 -12.43 -2.14 -4.24
CA ASN A 213 -13.38 -2.02 -5.35
C ASN A 213 -12.80 -2.37 -6.74
N ASP A 214 -11.49 -2.52 -6.87
CA ASP A 214 -10.79 -2.65 -8.16
C ASP A 214 -9.63 -3.66 -8.14
N VAL A 215 -9.65 -4.58 -7.14
CA VAL A 215 -8.61 -5.61 -6.95
C VAL A 215 -8.43 -6.47 -8.20
N GLU A 216 -9.52 -6.92 -8.82
CA GLU A 216 -9.49 -7.81 -9.97
C GLU A 216 -8.84 -7.14 -11.18
N ALA A 217 -9.21 -5.89 -11.48
CA ALA A 217 -8.61 -5.10 -12.56
C ALA A 217 -7.13 -4.84 -12.32
N ALA A 218 -6.76 -4.51 -11.06
CA ALA A 218 -5.36 -4.30 -10.68
C ALA A 218 -4.53 -5.57 -10.85
N ILE A 219 -5.03 -6.72 -10.43
CA ILE A 219 -4.34 -8.01 -10.57
C ILE A 219 -4.21 -8.38 -12.04
N ALA A 220 -5.26 -8.17 -12.86
CA ALA A 220 -5.21 -8.39 -14.29
C ALA A 220 -4.13 -7.54 -14.98
N ALA A 221 -3.95 -6.29 -14.54
CA ALA A 221 -2.93 -5.37 -15.05
C ALA A 221 -1.52 -5.59 -14.47
N GLY A 222 -1.30 -6.61 -13.63
CA GLY A 222 0.04 -6.97 -13.14
C GLY A 222 0.38 -6.53 -11.72
N SER A 223 -0.56 -5.99 -10.92
CA SER A 223 -0.29 -5.61 -9.53
C SER A 223 0.46 -6.68 -8.75
N THR A 224 1.48 -6.30 -8.00
CA THR A 224 2.22 -7.17 -7.07
C THR A 224 1.88 -6.89 -5.62
N MET A 225 1.13 -5.80 -5.36
CA MET A 225 0.64 -5.46 -4.03
C MET A 225 -0.72 -4.79 -4.13
N VAL A 226 -1.73 -5.37 -3.47
CA VAL A 226 -3.08 -4.80 -3.34
C VAL A 226 -3.30 -4.27 -1.92
N ARG A 227 -4.06 -3.19 -1.77
CA ARG A 227 -4.29 -2.49 -0.51
C ARG A 227 -5.76 -2.57 -0.11
N ILE A 228 -6.06 -3.47 0.82
CA ILE A 228 -7.43 -3.76 1.24
C ILE A 228 -7.66 -3.27 2.68
N GLY A 229 -8.65 -2.44 2.88
CA GLY A 229 -9.02 -1.92 4.21
C GLY A 229 -10.44 -2.30 4.59
N THR A 230 -11.44 -1.77 3.89
CA THR A 230 -12.85 -1.92 4.24
C THR A 230 -13.32 -3.39 4.27
N ASP A 231 -12.83 -4.21 3.34
CA ASP A 231 -13.21 -5.63 3.28
C ASP A 231 -12.63 -6.43 4.47
N ILE A 232 -11.52 -5.96 5.08
CA ILE A 232 -10.90 -6.61 6.25
C ILE A 232 -11.44 -6.02 7.56
N PHE A 233 -11.38 -4.70 7.71
CA PHE A 233 -11.65 -4.02 8.98
C PHE A 233 -13.05 -3.41 9.08
N GLY A 234 -13.87 -3.53 8.04
CA GLY A 234 -15.19 -2.90 7.98
C GLY A 234 -15.16 -1.41 7.64
N GLN A 235 -16.34 -0.83 7.52
CA GLN A 235 -16.48 0.60 7.24
C GLN A 235 -15.86 1.46 8.34
N ARG A 236 -15.52 2.70 8.00
CA ARG A 236 -15.04 3.69 8.97
C ARG A 236 -16.22 4.17 9.81
N ASN A 237 -16.06 4.16 11.10
CA ASN A 237 -16.98 4.81 12.03
C ASN A 237 -16.77 6.31 11.99
#